data_e84a3f1cc3049f7afb4199f80e67217e
#
_entry.id   e84a3f1cc3049f7afb4199f80e67217e
#
_cell.length_a   1.000
_cell.length_b   1.000
_cell.length_c   1.000
_cell.angle_alpha   90.00
_cell.angle_beta   90.00
_cell.angle_gamma   90.00
#
_symmetry.space_group_name_H-M   'P 1'
#
loop_
_entity.id
_entity.type
_entity.pdbx_description
1 polymer ?
#
loop_
_entity_poly.entity_id
_entity_poly.type
_entity_poly.pdbx_seq_one_letter_code
_entity_poly.pdbx_strand_id
1 'polypeptide(L)'
;AAHSRIVLTEQTGKLIFTNAGNFFEGNADDYSLGNKTPKKYRNKWLADAMVNLNMIDSLGFGIHKMYKSQRQRFFPLPDYAMSTRNEVILEIYGHSIDENYSKLLIERKDDLTMTEVVLLDKVQKQKEISKEGSILLKKKKLVEGRFPNLYISASIAAITGEKADYMKQ
;
A
#
# COMPACT_ATOMS: atom_id res chain seq x y z
N ALA A 1 -7.19 -23.52 -24.08
CA ALA A 1 -7.03 -22.38 -23.18
C ALA A 1 -7.09 -22.92 -21.76
N ALA A 2 -6.03 -22.78 -21.00
CA ALA A 2 -6.04 -23.15 -19.58
C ALA A 2 -7.08 -22.27 -18.88
N HIS A 3 -8.00 -22.90 -18.16
CA HIS A 3 -8.97 -22.19 -17.34
C HIS A 3 -8.21 -21.51 -16.20
N SER A 4 -7.92 -20.23 -16.35
CA SER A 4 -7.31 -19.45 -15.29
C SER A 4 -8.33 -19.24 -14.16
N ARG A 5 -7.95 -19.62 -12.93
CA ARG A 5 -8.78 -19.42 -11.73
C ARG A 5 -8.29 -18.18 -10.99
N ILE A 6 -9.23 -17.49 -10.35
CA ILE A 6 -8.88 -16.57 -9.27
C ILE A 6 -8.74 -17.43 -8.01
N VAL A 7 -7.62 -17.34 -7.34
CA VAL A 7 -7.34 -18.05 -6.09
C VAL A 7 -7.27 -17.03 -4.96
N LEU A 8 -8.05 -17.27 -3.92
CA LEU A 8 -7.97 -16.54 -2.66
C LEU A 8 -7.38 -17.46 -1.60
N THR A 9 -6.26 -17.07 -1.04
CA THR A 9 -5.59 -17.77 0.05
C THR A 9 -5.64 -16.93 1.31
N GLU A 10 -6.18 -17.46 2.38
CA GLU A 10 -6.13 -16.87 3.70
C GLU A 10 -4.88 -17.40 4.44
N GLN A 11 -4.09 -16.50 4.97
CA GLN A 11 -2.96 -16.77 5.86
C GLN A 11 -3.13 -15.96 7.14
N THR A 12 -2.45 -16.35 8.21
CA THR A 12 -2.48 -15.58 9.45
C THR A 12 -2.07 -14.12 9.18
N GLY A 13 -3.03 -13.22 9.38
CA GLY A 13 -2.83 -11.77 9.25
C GLY A 13 -2.81 -11.23 7.82
N LYS A 14 -3.05 -12.02 6.76
CA LYS A 14 -3.18 -11.50 5.40
C LYS A 14 -4.04 -12.35 4.48
N LEU A 15 -4.61 -11.71 3.48
CA LEU A 15 -5.28 -12.33 2.35
C LEU A 15 -4.40 -12.18 1.11
N ILE A 16 -4.31 -13.25 0.32
CA ILE A 16 -3.56 -13.28 -0.95
C ILE A 16 -4.52 -13.60 -2.07
N PHE A 17 -4.60 -12.70 -3.04
CA PHE A 17 -5.38 -12.88 -4.26
C PHE A 17 -4.43 -13.16 -5.41
N THR A 18 -4.56 -14.31 -6.03
CA THR A 18 -3.77 -14.68 -7.22
C THR A 18 -4.68 -14.77 -8.43
N ASN A 19 -4.32 -14.07 -9.48
CA ASN A 19 -5.04 -14.08 -10.76
C ASN A 19 -4.06 -14.25 -11.91
N ALA A 20 -4.38 -15.14 -12.84
CA ALA A 20 -3.57 -15.32 -14.05
C ALA A 20 -3.57 -14.07 -14.93
N GLY A 21 -2.42 -13.77 -15.52
CA GLY A 21 -2.20 -12.62 -16.39
C GLY A 21 -1.16 -11.66 -15.82
N ASN A 22 -1.19 -10.43 -16.29
CA ASN A 22 -0.31 -9.36 -15.83
C ASN A 22 -1.04 -8.01 -15.91
N PHE A 23 -0.43 -6.98 -15.36
CA PHE A 23 -0.90 -5.61 -15.60
C PHE A 23 -0.79 -5.31 -17.09
N PHE A 24 -1.92 -4.89 -17.70
CA PHE A 24 -1.99 -4.59 -19.12
C PHE A 24 -1.34 -3.24 -19.44
N GLU A 25 -1.48 -2.29 -18.55
CA GLU A 25 -0.94 -0.94 -18.66
C GLU A 25 -0.30 -0.54 -17.32
N GLY A 26 1.01 -0.25 -17.32
CA GLY A 26 1.75 0.14 -16.11
C GLY A 26 1.88 -0.96 -15.06
N ASN A 27 1.93 -0.56 -13.81
CA ASN A 27 1.99 -1.42 -12.63
C ASN A 27 1.11 -0.85 -11.50
N ALA A 28 0.97 -1.58 -10.39
CA ALA A 28 0.13 -1.15 -9.28
C ALA A 28 0.57 0.17 -8.63
N ASP A 29 1.89 0.41 -8.53
CA ASP A 29 2.43 1.62 -7.95
C ASP A 29 2.00 2.88 -8.72
N ASP A 30 1.85 2.77 -10.04
CA ASP A 30 1.40 3.88 -10.90
C ASP A 30 0.00 4.38 -10.54
N TYR A 31 -0.84 3.52 -9.99
CA TYR A 31 -2.24 3.81 -9.67
C TYR A 31 -2.48 4.07 -8.16
N SER A 32 -1.49 3.82 -7.32
CA SER A 32 -1.61 3.93 -5.87
C SER A 32 -1.96 5.34 -5.38
N LEU A 33 -1.44 6.35 -6.04
CA LEU A 33 -1.65 7.77 -5.68
C LEU A 33 -2.98 8.34 -6.22
N GLY A 34 -3.68 7.65 -7.11
CA GLY A 34 -4.94 8.10 -7.69
C GLY A 34 -4.82 9.21 -8.73
N ASN A 35 -3.61 9.51 -9.19
CA ASN A 35 -3.33 10.55 -10.20
C ASN A 35 -3.18 9.99 -11.62
N LYS A 36 -3.35 8.69 -11.79
CA LYS A 36 -3.29 8.00 -13.08
C LYS A 36 -4.55 7.18 -13.28
N THR A 37 -5.12 7.27 -14.47
CA THR A 37 -6.29 6.50 -14.90
C THR A 37 -5.86 5.56 -16.03
N PRO A 38 -6.26 4.27 -16.02
CA PRO A 38 -5.97 3.37 -17.12
C PRO A 38 -6.66 3.89 -18.40
N LYS A 39 -5.93 3.90 -19.51
CA LYS A 39 -6.43 4.37 -20.80
C LYS A 39 -6.94 3.23 -21.68
N LYS A 40 -6.50 2.02 -21.40
CA LYS A 40 -6.80 0.84 -22.21
C LYS A 40 -7.23 -0.32 -21.33
N TYR A 41 -8.18 -1.10 -21.81
CA TYR A 41 -8.60 -2.36 -21.22
C TYR A 41 -8.23 -3.51 -22.14
N ARG A 42 -7.75 -4.61 -21.57
CA ARG A 42 -7.45 -5.84 -22.34
C ARG A 42 -8.71 -6.38 -23.01
N ASN A 43 -9.83 -6.33 -22.30
CA ASN A 43 -11.14 -6.71 -22.80
C ASN A 43 -12.13 -5.57 -22.51
N LYS A 44 -12.27 -4.66 -23.48
CA LYS A 44 -13.15 -3.50 -23.36
C LYS A 44 -14.62 -3.90 -23.15
N TRP A 45 -15.10 -4.91 -23.87
CA TRP A 45 -16.49 -5.37 -23.75
C TRP A 45 -16.81 -5.85 -22.33
N LEU A 46 -15.89 -6.62 -21.72
CA LEU A 46 -16.07 -7.09 -20.34
C LEU A 46 -16.02 -5.90 -19.36
N ALA A 47 -15.09 -4.98 -19.55
CA ALA A 47 -14.99 -3.79 -18.70
C ALA A 47 -16.27 -2.94 -18.78
N ASP A 48 -16.79 -2.67 -19.99
CA ASP A 48 -18.03 -1.93 -20.19
C ASP A 48 -19.23 -2.64 -19.53
N ALA A 49 -19.33 -3.96 -19.66
CA ALA A 49 -20.38 -4.75 -19.01
C ALA A 49 -20.29 -4.65 -17.47
N MET A 50 -19.08 -4.75 -16.89
CA MET A 50 -18.88 -4.63 -15.44
C MET A 50 -19.18 -3.21 -14.92
N VAL A 51 -18.88 -2.17 -15.70
CA VAL A 51 -19.26 -0.77 -15.37
C VAL A 51 -20.78 -0.65 -15.36
N ASN A 52 -21.47 -1.15 -16.39
CA ASN A 52 -22.94 -1.10 -16.50
C ASN A 52 -23.65 -1.84 -15.35
N LEU A 53 -23.01 -2.89 -14.81
CA LEU A 53 -23.49 -3.64 -13.65
C LEU A 53 -23.05 -3.03 -12.31
N ASN A 54 -22.40 -1.87 -12.30
CA ASN A 54 -21.82 -1.23 -11.11
C ASN A 54 -20.82 -2.11 -10.34
N MET A 55 -20.16 -3.06 -11.02
CA MET A 55 -19.15 -3.94 -10.41
C MET A 55 -17.77 -3.28 -10.34
N ILE A 56 -17.47 -2.38 -11.27
CA ILE A 56 -16.23 -1.58 -11.29
C ILE A 56 -16.56 -0.11 -11.59
N ASP A 57 -15.68 0.79 -11.15
CA ASP A 57 -15.76 2.18 -11.59
C ASP A 57 -15.09 2.36 -12.97
N SER A 58 -15.56 3.34 -13.73
CA SER A 58 -15.02 3.66 -15.07
C SER A 58 -13.67 4.39 -15.01
N LEU A 59 -13.24 4.84 -13.83
CA LEU A 59 -12.05 5.67 -13.63
C LEU A 59 -10.83 4.89 -13.14
N GLY A 60 -10.99 3.60 -12.79
CA GLY A 60 -9.90 2.73 -12.36
C GLY A 60 -9.33 3.07 -10.98
N PHE A 61 -10.11 3.67 -10.10
CA PHE A 61 -9.66 4.04 -8.75
C PHE A 61 -9.60 2.88 -7.75
N GLY A 62 -9.87 1.64 -8.16
CA GLY A 62 -9.90 0.48 -7.26
C GLY A 62 -8.61 0.30 -6.46
N ILE A 63 -7.43 0.40 -7.11
CA ILE A 63 -6.13 0.30 -6.44
C ILE A 63 -5.99 1.45 -5.43
N HIS A 64 -6.23 2.68 -5.83
CA HIS A 64 -6.15 3.84 -4.94
C HIS A 64 -7.08 3.71 -3.73
N LYS A 65 -8.30 3.23 -3.91
CA LYS A 65 -9.26 3.00 -2.82
C LYS A 65 -8.76 1.95 -1.83
N MET A 66 -8.13 0.86 -2.30
CA MET A 66 -7.52 -0.15 -1.43
C MET A 66 -6.38 0.45 -0.59
N TYR A 67 -5.49 1.21 -1.21
CA TYR A 67 -4.39 1.90 -0.52
C TYR A 67 -4.91 2.88 0.54
N LYS A 68 -5.91 3.69 0.19
CA LYS A 68 -6.57 4.62 1.11
C LYS A 68 -7.23 3.89 2.29
N SER A 69 -7.92 2.79 2.04
CA SER A 69 -8.58 2.00 3.09
C SER A 69 -7.59 1.38 4.06
N GLN A 70 -6.47 0.83 3.57
CA GLN A 70 -5.41 0.29 4.43
C GLN A 70 -4.75 1.40 5.27
N ARG A 71 -4.44 2.56 4.65
CA ARG A 71 -3.96 3.73 5.39
C ARG A 71 -4.90 4.13 6.52
N GLN A 72 -6.21 4.18 6.27
CA GLN A 72 -7.23 4.56 7.28
C GLN A 72 -7.32 3.58 8.44
N ARG A 73 -6.92 2.32 8.21
CA ARG A 73 -6.85 1.26 9.23
C ARG A 73 -5.47 1.18 9.90
N PHE A 74 -4.52 2.02 9.50
CA PHE A 74 -3.14 2.02 9.98
C PHE A 74 -2.39 0.70 9.74
N PHE A 75 -2.80 -0.04 8.73
CA PHE A 75 -2.17 -1.28 8.30
C PHE A 75 -1.20 -1.04 7.14
N PRO A 76 -0.28 -1.99 6.89
CA PRO A 76 0.56 -1.96 5.70
C PRO A 76 -0.29 -1.85 4.43
N LEU A 77 0.22 -1.11 3.45
CA LEU A 77 -0.48 -0.93 2.18
C LEU A 77 -0.56 -2.26 1.39
N PRO A 78 -1.52 -2.40 0.46
CA PRO A 78 -1.57 -3.55 -0.43
C PRO A 78 -0.25 -3.77 -1.15
N ASP A 79 0.13 -5.02 -1.37
CA ASP A 79 1.40 -5.39 -1.95
C ASP A 79 1.22 -6.24 -3.21
N TYR A 80 1.94 -5.89 -4.27
CA TYR A 80 1.94 -6.59 -5.55
C TYR A 80 3.34 -7.14 -5.93
N ALA A 81 4.31 -7.09 -5.00
CA ALA A 81 5.70 -7.44 -5.28
C ALA A 81 5.90 -8.91 -5.72
N MET A 82 5.01 -9.80 -5.29
CA MET A 82 5.03 -11.21 -5.67
C MET A 82 4.51 -11.47 -7.09
N SER A 83 3.94 -10.45 -7.75
CA SER A 83 3.43 -10.60 -9.12
C SER A 83 4.54 -10.93 -10.10
N THR A 84 4.20 -11.77 -11.08
CA THR A 84 5.09 -12.22 -12.16
C THR A 84 4.59 -11.76 -13.52
N ARG A 85 5.25 -12.20 -14.59
CA ARG A 85 4.75 -11.97 -15.97
C ARG A 85 3.45 -12.71 -16.27
N ASN A 86 3.15 -13.76 -15.51
CA ASN A 86 2.03 -14.67 -15.77
C ASN A 86 0.94 -14.61 -14.71
N GLU A 87 1.20 -13.97 -13.57
CA GLU A 87 0.27 -13.88 -12.45
C GLU A 87 0.34 -12.53 -11.78
N VAL A 88 -0.82 -11.96 -11.49
CA VAL A 88 -0.97 -10.82 -10.58
C VAL A 88 -1.28 -11.37 -9.19
N ILE A 89 -0.44 -11.04 -8.24
CA ILE A 89 -0.55 -11.47 -6.84
C ILE A 89 -0.71 -10.21 -5.99
N LEU A 90 -1.83 -10.13 -5.29
CA LEU A 90 -2.16 -9.05 -4.37
C LEU A 90 -2.18 -9.58 -2.94
N GLU A 91 -1.36 -9.01 -2.06
CA GLU A 91 -1.42 -9.24 -0.63
C GLU A 91 -2.10 -8.07 0.08
N ILE A 92 -3.10 -8.38 0.91
CA ILE A 92 -3.78 -7.40 1.78
C ILE A 92 -3.55 -7.81 3.22
N TYR A 93 -2.96 -6.91 4.00
CA TYR A 93 -2.57 -7.15 5.39
C TYR A 93 -3.72 -6.81 6.34
N GLY A 94 -3.96 -7.68 7.31
CA GLY A 94 -4.88 -7.51 8.43
C GLY A 94 -4.19 -7.34 9.78
N HIS A 95 -2.84 -7.15 9.77
CA HIS A 95 -2.04 -6.92 10.97
C HIS A 95 -0.89 -5.94 10.67
N SER A 96 -0.28 -5.42 11.71
CA SER A 96 0.93 -4.59 11.61
C SER A 96 2.16 -5.45 11.30
N ILE A 97 3.02 -5.01 10.37
CA ILE A 97 4.36 -5.59 10.14
C ILE A 97 5.37 -4.89 11.04
N ASP A 98 5.29 -3.58 11.14
CA ASP A 98 6.14 -2.73 11.99
C ASP A 98 5.22 -1.86 12.84
N GLU A 99 5.32 -2.01 14.17
CA GLU A 99 4.51 -1.23 15.10
C GLU A 99 4.82 0.27 15.02
N ASN A 100 6.06 0.66 14.74
CA ASN A 100 6.43 2.07 14.60
C ASN A 100 5.74 2.71 13.39
N TYR A 101 5.58 1.94 12.31
CA TYR A 101 4.79 2.40 11.15
C TYR A 101 3.35 2.69 11.52
N SER A 102 2.68 1.74 12.19
CA SER A 102 1.28 1.91 12.58
C SER A 102 1.10 3.07 13.57
N LYS A 103 1.99 3.19 14.58
CA LYS A 103 2.01 4.32 15.51
C LYS A 103 2.20 5.66 14.78
N LEU A 104 3.16 5.72 13.88
CA LEU A 104 3.42 6.92 13.08
C LEU A 104 2.21 7.35 12.25
N LEU A 105 1.51 6.40 11.62
CA LEU A 105 0.29 6.69 10.86
C LEU A 105 -0.84 7.23 11.76
N ILE A 106 -0.98 6.71 12.97
CA ILE A 106 -1.98 7.19 13.94
C ILE A 106 -1.66 8.63 14.37
N GLU A 107 -0.42 8.89 14.75
CA GLU A 107 0.01 10.18 15.30
C GLU A 107 0.06 11.30 14.25
N ARG A 108 0.43 10.96 13.04
CA ARG A 108 0.66 11.91 11.95
C ARG A 108 -0.36 11.78 10.82
N LYS A 109 -1.56 11.23 11.10
CA LYS A 109 -2.59 10.95 10.08
C LYS A 109 -2.94 12.15 9.21
N ASP A 110 -2.94 13.35 9.79
CA ASP A 110 -3.32 14.59 9.12
C ASP A 110 -2.12 15.29 8.44
N ASP A 111 -0.88 14.96 8.85
CA ASP A 111 0.35 15.58 8.36
C ASP A 111 1.02 14.80 7.21
N LEU A 112 0.68 13.52 7.04
CA LEU A 112 1.31 12.67 6.05
C LEU A 112 0.55 12.71 4.72
N THR A 113 1.26 13.01 3.66
CA THR A 113 0.74 12.83 2.30
C THR A 113 0.68 11.35 1.92
N MET A 114 -0.12 10.99 0.92
CA MET A 114 -0.17 9.61 0.43
C MET A 114 1.18 9.14 -0.12
N THR A 115 1.93 10.02 -0.75
CA THR A 115 3.30 9.74 -1.24
C THR A 115 4.23 9.34 -0.09
N GLU A 116 4.19 10.07 1.02
CA GLU A 116 4.99 9.74 2.20
C GLU A 116 4.59 8.41 2.83
N VAL A 117 3.28 8.13 2.90
CA VAL A 117 2.79 6.84 3.40
C VAL A 117 3.25 5.68 2.52
N VAL A 118 3.22 5.83 1.19
CA VAL A 118 3.74 4.81 0.25
C VAL A 118 5.24 4.60 0.45
N LEU A 119 6.02 5.66 0.63
CA LEU A 119 7.46 5.55 0.89
C LEU A 119 7.75 4.87 2.23
N LEU A 120 7.02 5.24 3.29
CA LEU A 120 7.13 4.61 4.62
C LEU A 120 6.76 3.14 4.58
N ASP A 121 5.71 2.77 3.84
CA ASP A 121 5.33 1.38 3.63
C ASP A 121 6.42 0.56 2.93
N LYS A 122 7.10 1.15 1.95
CA LYS A 122 8.27 0.53 1.32
C LYS A 122 9.41 0.32 2.32
N VAL A 123 9.68 1.29 3.19
CA VAL A 123 10.71 1.17 4.23
C VAL A 123 10.39 0.05 5.22
N GLN A 124 9.16 -0.03 5.78
CA GLN A 124 8.80 -1.12 6.70
C GLN A 124 8.88 -2.51 6.06
N LYS A 125 8.63 -2.61 4.76
CA LYS A 125 8.73 -3.85 3.97
C LYS A 125 10.15 -4.12 3.46
N GLN A 126 11.13 -3.30 3.86
CA GLN A 126 12.53 -3.39 3.42
C GLN A 126 12.68 -3.34 1.89
N LYS A 127 11.81 -2.59 1.22
CA LYS A 127 11.87 -2.36 -0.22
C LYS A 127 12.69 -1.11 -0.54
N GLU A 128 13.27 -1.11 -1.72
CA GLU A 128 14.01 0.06 -2.20
C GLU A 128 13.11 1.28 -2.38
N ILE A 129 13.62 2.44 -1.99
CA ILE A 129 13.03 3.75 -2.29
C ILE A 129 14.06 4.60 -3.05
N SER A 130 13.60 5.63 -3.72
CA SER A 130 14.52 6.56 -4.40
C SER A 130 15.33 7.39 -3.39
N LYS A 131 16.45 7.94 -3.85
CA LYS A 131 17.28 8.83 -3.03
C LYS A 131 16.51 10.09 -2.62
N GLU A 132 15.69 10.63 -3.52
CA GLU A 132 14.81 11.78 -3.28
C GLU A 132 13.75 11.45 -2.21
N GLY A 133 13.15 10.24 -2.29
CA GLY A 133 12.21 9.74 -1.28
C GLY A 133 12.87 9.63 0.10
N SER A 134 14.10 9.13 0.16
CA SER A 134 14.89 9.07 1.39
C SER A 134 15.12 10.47 2.00
N ILE A 135 15.49 11.45 1.18
CA ILE A 135 15.71 12.84 1.63
C ILE A 135 14.40 13.44 2.17
N LEU A 136 13.28 13.21 1.46
CA LEU A 136 11.96 13.68 1.87
C LEU A 136 11.58 13.15 3.26
N LEU A 137 11.69 11.83 3.48
CA LEU A 137 11.35 11.22 4.75
C LEU A 137 12.27 11.66 5.89
N LYS A 138 13.59 11.78 5.63
CA LYS A 138 14.56 12.27 6.62
C LYS A 138 14.33 13.71 7.03
N LYS A 139 13.98 14.60 6.09
CA LYS A 139 13.66 16.01 6.38
C LYS A 139 12.53 16.13 7.40
N LYS A 140 11.56 15.23 7.35
CA LYS A 140 10.43 15.16 8.29
C LYS A 140 10.71 14.31 9.53
N LYS A 141 11.93 13.75 9.67
CA LYS A 141 12.35 12.86 10.76
C LYS A 141 11.48 11.60 10.88
N LEU A 142 10.97 11.09 9.77
CA LEU A 142 10.08 9.93 9.73
C LEU A 142 10.86 8.60 9.65
N VAL A 143 12.13 8.66 9.22
CA VAL A 143 13.01 7.50 9.09
C VAL A 143 14.40 7.82 9.62
N GLU A 144 15.09 6.77 10.10
CA GLU A 144 16.46 6.76 10.54
C GLU A 144 17.31 5.81 9.70
N GLY A 145 18.61 5.77 9.96
CA GLY A 145 19.57 4.93 9.22
C GLY A 145 20.24 5.66 8.06
N ARG A 146 21.10 4.93 7.34
CA ARG A 146 21.81 5.42 6.14
C ARG A 146 21.22 4.77 4.89
N PHE A 147 20.98 5.58 3.87
CA PHE A 147 20.56 5.06 2.56
C PHE A 147 21.56 4.01 2.03
N PRO A 148 21.12 2.85 1.52
CA PRO A 148 19.72 2.46 1.30
C PRO A 148 19.01 1.86 2.55
N ASN A 149 19.72 1.54 3.63
CA ASN A 149 19.22 0.86 4.82
C ASN A 149 18.53 1.85 5.76
N LEU A 150 17.24 2.02 5.56
CA LEU A 150 16.37 2.89 6.36
C LEU A 150 15.40 2.08 7.20
N TYR A 151 15.01 2.63 8.35
CA TYR A 151 13.96 2.08 9.21
C TYR A 151 13.08 3.21 9.75
N ILE A 152 11.88 2.87 10.17
CA ILE A 152 10.91 3.84 10.72
C ILE A 152 11.44 4.37 12.05
N SER A 153 11.40 5.68 12.21
CA SER A 153 11.90 6.34 13.42
C SER A 153 11.09 5.91 14.65
N ALA A 154 11.78 5.40 15.68
CA ALA A 154 11.21 5.04 16.96
C ALA A 154 11.03 6.26 17.91
N SER A 155 11.66 7.39 17.60
CA SER A 155 11.69 8.58 18.47
C SER A 155 10.31 9.23 18.69
N ILE A 156 9.37 8.96 17.79
CA ILE A 156 7.98 9.42 17.91
C ILE A 156 7.20 8.54 18.90
N ALA A 157 7.51 7.25 18.98
CA ALA A 157 6.87 6.32 19.91
C ALA A 157 7.19 6.62 21.40
N ALA A 158 8.34 7.20 21.69
CA ALA A 158 8.74 7.58 23.06
C ALA A 158 7.90 8.76 23.61
N ILE A 159 7.47 9.68 22.74
CA ILE A 159 6.67 10.85 23.15
C ILE A 159 5.22 10.45 23.50
N THR A 160 4.70 9.38 22.89
CA THR A 160 3.32 8.89 23.16
C THR A 160 3.22 7.97 24.36
N GLY A 161 4.28 7.24 24.70
CA GLY A 161 4.33 6.45 25.94
C GLY A 161 4.08 7.32 27.16
N GLU A 162 4.75 8.46 27.25
CA GLU A 162 4.57 9.42 28.34
C GLU A 162 3.19 10.07 28.36
N LYS A 163 2.59 10.40 27.19
CA LYS A 163 1.22 10.95 27.13
C LYS A 163 0.13 9.93 27.46
N ALA A 164 0.30 8.66 27.13
CA ALA A 164 -0.67 7.61 27.46
C ALA A 164 -0.73 7.32 28.95
N ASP A 165 0.37 7.48 29.68
CA ASP A 165 0.41 7.32 31.13
C ASP A 165 -0.22 8.52 31.87
N TYR A 166 -0.14 9.72 31.30
CA TYR A 166 -0.84 10.91 31.84
C TYR A 166 -2.36 10.85 31.68
N MET A 167 -2.91 10.10 30.74
CA MET A 167 -4.35 9.95 30.53
C MET A 167 -4.98 8.80 31.33
N LYS A 168 -4.16 8.03 32.09
CA LYS A 168 -4.63 6.96 33.00
C LYS A 168 -4.64 7.36 34.47
N GLN A 169 -4.28 8.57 34.80
CA GLN A 169 -4.46 9.21 36.13
C GLN A 169 -5.65 10.17 36.10
#